data_2a61794474c3ae13d9eb99ea37702358
#
_entry.id   2a61794474c3ae13d9eb99ea37702358
#
_cell.length_a   1.000
_cell.length_b   1.000
_cell.length_c   1.000
_cell.angle_alpha   90.00
_cell.angle_beta   90.00
_cell.angle_gamma   90.00
#
_symmetry.space_group_name_H-M   'P 1'
#
loop_
_entity.id
_entity.type
_entity.pdbx_description
1 polymer ?
#
loop_
_entity_poly.entity_id
_entity_poly.type
_entity_poly.pdbx_seq_one_letter_code
_entity_poly.pdbx_strand_id
1 'polypeptide(L)'
;MDKIIVHGGHTLAGTVKISGSKNSALPILAATLLTKEPCVIHRVPDLSDVHYMLQILNHLGAEVERASGVVTVKAEKVDTVAPYDVVRKMRASVCVLGPLLGREKEATVSLPGGCVIGDRPIDLHLRGFEALGAAVRVHAGNVKVFAPELVGAKISLKGKFGSTVLGTDNVLMASVLAEGTTVIEDAACEPEVVDLANFLNKMGARIEGAGTPQIVVEGVKELHGAEHEVIPDRIEAGTFLVAGAIAGREVTITRAKYDHLAAVGTALEACGFNLTRSNGAISIRPNGSVGSLDLRTEPYPGFPTDMQAQMCALLATARGDSEVTENIFPQRFMHVSELKRMGAAIELDGATAKIRGVNGLSGAPVMASDLRASAALLLAGLKAEGKTEINRVYHIDRGYELIDEKLGSLGAHIERVKV
;
A
#
# COMPACT_ATOMS: atom_id res chain seq x y z
N MET A 1 4.80 -12.06 21.73
CA MET A 1 4.66 -11.46 20.39
C MET A 1 5.44 -12.33 19.41
N ASP A 2 4.92 -12.56 18.20
CA ASP A 2 5.65 -13.40 17.25
C ASP A 2 6.93 -12.72 16.78
N LYS A 3 7.93 -13.52 16.43
CA LYS A 3 9.15 -13.13 15.73
C LYS A 3 9.37 -14.02 14.52
N ILE A 4 10.06 -13.51 13.52
CA ILE A 4 10.52 -14.28 12.36
C ILE A 4 12.03 -14.49 12.49
N ILE A 5 12.47 -15.73 12.29
CA ILE A 5 13.86 -16.12 12.23
C ILE A 5 14.19 -16.48 10.78
N VAL A 6 15.22 -15.84 10.23
CA VAL A 6 15.71 -16.09 8.88
C VAL A 6 17.12 -16.63 8.98
N HIS A 7 17.37 -17.83 8.44
CA HIS A 7 18.71 -18.37 8.23
C HIS A 7 19.14 -18.02 6.81
N GLY A 8 20.13 -17.15 6.69
CA GLY A 8 20.56 -16.62 5.40
C GLY A 8 21.41 -17.63 4.60
N GLY A 9 21.76 -17.25 3.38
CA GLY A 9 22.60 -18.05 2.50
C GLY A 9 21.88 -19.16 1.71
N HIS A 10 20.57 -19.30 1.86
CA HIS A 10 19.76 -20.23 1.09
C HIS A 10 19.34 -19.61 -0.25
N THR A 11 19.47 -20.38 -1.33
CA THR A 11 19.10 -19.93 -2.68
C THR A 11 17.62 -20.10 -2.93
N LEU A 12 16.95 -19.00 -3.31
CA LEU A 12 15.54 -19.03 -3.69
C LEU A 12 15.37 -19.49 -5.14
N ALA A 13 14.39 -20.35 -5.38
CA ALA A 13 13.97 -20.76 -6.73
C ALA A 13 12.51 -21.21 -6.73
N GLY A 14 11.84 -21.06 -7.87
CA GLY A 14 10.47 -21.51 -8.03
C GLY A 14 9.47 -20.41 -8.29
N THR A 15 8.20 -20.70 -8.01
CA THR A 15 7.08 -19.82 -8.36
C THR A 15 6.26 -19.47 -7.14
N VAL A 16 5.94 -18.18 -7.00
CA VAL A 16 5.05 -17.66 -5.96
C VAL A 16 3.88 -16.90 -6.57
N LYS A 17 2.70 -17.06 -5.97
CA LYS A 17 1.48 -16.39 -6.39
C LYS A 17 1.27 -15.12 -5.58
N ILE A 18 1.07 -13.99 -6.28
CA ILE A 18 0.83 -12.70 -5.65
C ILE A 18 -0.62 -12.57 -5.18
N SER A 19 -0.80 -12.04 -3.98
CA SER A 19 -2.09 -11.77 -3.34
C SER A 19 -2.79 -10.55 -3.97
N GLY A 20 -4.05 -10.33 -3.59
CA GLY A 20 -4.73 -9.07 -3.91
C GLY A 20 -4.08 -7.87 -3.24
N SER A 21 -4.17 -6.71 -3.89
CA SER A 21 -3.58 -5.47 -3.37
C SER A 21 -4.28 -5.00 -2.10
N LYS A 22 -3.52 -4.88 -1.02
CA LYS A 22 -4.00 -4.25 0.22
C LYS A 22 -4.49 -2.83 -0.04
N ASN A 23 -3.68 -2.04 -0.75
CA ASN A 23 -3.95 -0.63 -0.97
C ASN A 23 -5.16 -0.39 -1.88
N SER A 24 -5.56 -1.39 -2.67
CA SER A 24 -6.79 -1.40 -3.44
C SER A 24 -7.98 -1.93 -2.63
N ALA A 25 -7.78 -3.03 -1.89
CA ALA A 25 -8.86 -3.66 -1.12
C ALA A 25 -9.46 -2.71 -0.07
N LEU A 26 -8.64 -1.92 0.63
CA LEU A 26 -9.11 -1.05 1.71
C LEU A 26 -10.08 0.04 1.23
N PRO A 27 -9.79 0.87 0.19
CA PRO A 27 -10.75 1.83 -0.31
C PRO A 27 -11.95 1.17 -1.01
N ILE A 28 -11.79 0.04 -1.69
CA ILE A 28 -12.92 -0.72 -2.29
C ILE A 28 -13.87 -1.22 -1.20
N LEU A 29 -13.36 -1.76 -0.09
CA LEU A 29 -14.18 -2.16 1.05
C LEU A 29 -14.90 -0.96 1.67
N ALA A 30 -14.25 0.21 1.80
CA ALA A 30 -14.91 1.43 2.27
C ALA A 30 -16.02 1.89 1.29
N ALA A 31 -15.79 1.78 -0.02
CA ALA A 31 -16.75 2.17 -1.05
C ALA A 31 -18.05 1.34 -1.03
N THR A 32 -18.04 0.12 -0.45
CA THR A 32 -19.27 -0.69 -0.29
C THR A 32 -20.32 0.00 0.58
N LEU A 33 -19.93 0.97 1.43
CA LEU A 33 -20.85 1.79 2.21
C LEU A 33 -21.73 2.71 1.34
N LEU A 34 -21.40 2.94 0.07
CA LEU A 34 -22.14 3.84 -0.83
C LEU A 34 -23.48 3.26 -1.31
N THR A 35 -23.74 1.98 -1.12
CA THR A 35 -24.97 1.31 -1.52
C THR A 35 -25.60 0.50 -0.40
N LYS A 36 -26.92 0.24 -0.49
CA LYS A 36 -27.65 -0.69 0.40
C LYS A 36 -27.57 -2.13 -0.07
N GLU A 37 -27.25 -2.33 -1.34
CA GLU A 37 -27.19 -3.64 -1.97
C GLU A 37 -25.88 -4.36 -1.63
N PRO A 38 -25.86 -5.70 -1.62
CA PRO A 38 -24.67 -6.46 -1.35
C PRO A 38 -23.59 -6.26 -2.43
N CYS A 39 -22.35 -6.04 -1.97
CA CYS A 39 -21.16 -6.03 -2.82
C CYS A 39 -20.33 -7.28 -2.53
N VAL A 40 -19.82 -7.94 -3.57
CA VAL A 40 -18.99 -9.14 -3.48
C VAL A 40 -17.58 -8.82 -3.99
N ILE A 41 -16.60 -8.87 -3.08
CA ILE A 41 -15.22 -8.51 -3.40
C ILE A 41 -14.34 -9.75 -3.33
N HIS A 42 -13.75 -10.11 -4.46
CA HIS A 42 -12.86 -11.27 -4.62
C HIS A 42 -11.39 -10.90 -4.42
N ARG A 43 -10.58 -11.89 -4.06
CA ARG A 43 -9.13 -11.76 -3.84
C ARG A 43 -8.75 -10.74 -2.77
N VAL A 44 -9.60 -10.56 -1.78
CA VAL A 44 -9.27 -9.75 -0.61
C VAL A 44 -8.21 -10.48 0.21
N PRO A 45 -7.00 -9.90 0.39
CA PRO A 45 -5.90 -10.58 1.08
C PRO A 45 -6.17 -10.75 2.57
N ASP A 46 -5.57 -11.79 3.17
CA ASP A 46 -5.68 -12.03 4.61
C ASP A 46 -4.62 -11.24 5.38
N LEU A 47 -4.96 -10.01 5.73
CA LEU A 47 -4.07 -9.04 6.35
C LEU A 47 -4.73 -8.37 7.56
N SER A 48 -3.92 -7.99 8.55
CA SER A 48 -4.41 -7.29 9.74
C SER A 48 -5.12 -5.97 9.38
N ASP A 49 -4.61 -5.20 8.41
CA ASP A 49 -5.25 -3.96 7.97
C ASP A 49 -6.64 -4.22 7.33
N VAL A 50 -6.80 -5.33 6.59
CA VAL A 50 -8.11 -5.75 6.06
C VAL A 50 -9.06 -6.12 7.20
N HIS A 51 -8.61 -6.91 8.17
CA HIS A 51 -9.43 -7.24 9.34
C HIS A 51 -9.89 -5.98 10.09
N TYR A 52 -9.02 -4.99 10.25
CA TYR A 52 -9.41 -3.71 10.87
C TYR A 52 -10.45 -2.96 10.04
N MET A 53 -10.33 -2.94 8.70
CA MET A 53 -11.36 -2.33 7.84
C MET A 53 -12.70 -3.04 8.00
N LEU A 54 -12.73 -4.38 8.00
CA LEU A 54 -13.97 -5.15 8.21
C LEU A 54 -14.59 -4.89 9.59
N GLN A 55 -13.77 -4.70 10.63
CA GLN A 55 -14.26 -4.30 11.97
C GLN A 55 -14.87 -2.89 11.94
N ILE A 56 -14.28 -1.95 11.17
CA ILE A 56 -14.86 -0.61 11.00
C ILE A 56 -16.21 -0.69 10.29
N LEU A 57 -16.32 -1.45 9.20
CA LEU A 57 -17.56 -1.62 8.46
C LEU A 57 -18.67 -2.24 9.35
N ASN A 58 -18.35 -3.28 10.10
CA ASN A 58 -19.29 -3.88 11.07
C ASN A 58 -19.72 -2.88 12.14
N HIS A 59 -18.78 -2.06 12.67
CA HIS A 59 -19.10 -1.02 13.66
C HIS A 59 -20.04 0.05 13.07
N LEU A 60 -19.86 0.38 11.80
CA LEU A 60 -20.73 1.31 11.07
C LEU A 60 -22.07 0.68 10.65
N GLY A 61 -22.37 -0.55 11.05
CA GLY A 61 -23.66 -1.22 10.84
C GLY A 61 -23.74 -2.07 9.56
N ALA A 62 -22.65 -2.24 8.80
CA ALA A 62 -22.65 -3.15 7.66
C ALA A 62 -22.56 -4.61 8.11
N GLU A 63 -23.30 -5.48 7.44
CA GLU A 63 -23.18 -6.94 7.55
C GLU A 63 -21.98 -7.38 6.68
N VAL A 64 -21.01 -8.08 7.30
CA VAL A 64 -19.78 -8.52 6.63
C VAL A 64 -19.61 -10.01 6.74
N GLU A 65 -19.54 -10.69 5.62
CA GLU A 65 -19.19 -12.12 5.53
C GLU A 65 -17.85 -12.28 4.82
N ARG A 66 -17.01 -13.20 5.31
CA ARG A 66 -15.71 -13.50 4.71
C ARG A 66 -15.48 -14.99 4.60
N ALA A 67 -15.16 -15.46 3.41
CA ALA A 67 -14.77 -16.85 3.14
C ALA A 67 -13.74 -16.93 2.00
N SER A 68 -12.62 -17.62 2.20
CA SER A 68 -11.65 -17.99 1.16
C SER A 68 -11.20 -16.82 0.26
N GLY A 69 -10.92 -15.65 0.85
CA GLY A 69 -10.48 -14.47 0.09
C GLY A 69 -11.62 -13.72 -0.62
N VAL A 70 -12.87 -14.10 -0.38
CA VAL A 70 -14.06 -13.37 -0.82
C VAL A 70 -14.68 -12.67 0.39
N VAL A 71 -15.04 -11.41 0.22
CA VAL A 71 -15.75 -10.60 1.23
C VAL A 71 -17.05 -10.11 0.64
N THR A 72 -18.17 -10.40 1.30
CA THR A 72 -19.47 -9.85 0.98
C THR A 72 -19.83 -8.79 2.02
N VAL A 73 -20.20 -7.60 1.57
CA VAL A 73 -20.62 -6.50 2.44
C VAL A 73 -22.01 -6.04 2.03
N LYS A 74 -22.92 -5.97 3.00
CA LYS A 74 -24.26 -5.37 2.83
C LYS A 74 -24.44 -4.27 3.85
N ALA A 75 -24.66 -3.04 3.40
CA ALA A 75 -24.75 -1.85 4.24
C ALA A 75 -26.16 -1.21 4.13
N GLU A 76 -27.19 -1.87 4.68
CA GLU A 76 -28.58 -1.41 4.59
C GLU A 76 -28.80 -0.11 5.37
N LYS A 77 -28.26 -0.04 6.58
CA LYS A 77 -28.21 1.16 7.42
C LYS A 77 -26.77 1.41 7.83
N VAL A 78 -26.37 2.66 7.89
CA VAL A 78 -24.99 3.03 8.19
C VAL A 78 -24.95 4.09 9.28
N ASP A 79 -24.15 3.84 10.32
CA ASP A 79 -23.81 4.83 11.33
C ASP A 79 -22.74 5.79 10.76
N THR A 80 -22.81 7.06 11.15
CA THR A 80 -21.89 8.10 10.62
C THR A 80 -20.67 8.34 11.51
N VAL A 81 -20.51 7.57 12.61
CA VAL A 81 -19.46 7.78 13.61
C VAL A 81 -18.52 6.59 13.68
N ALA A 82 -17.26 6.77 13.30
CA ALA A 82 -16.18 5.80 13.49
C ALA A 82 -15.27 6.23 14.66
N PRO A 83 -15.37 5.61 15.85
CA PRO A 83 -14.71 6.06 17.07
C PRO A 83 -13.21 5.71 17.09
N TYR A 84 -12.47 6.39 17.98
CA TYR A 84 -11.03 6.27 18.12
C TYR A 84 -10.53 4.83 18.27
N ASP A 85 -11.17 4.00 19.09
CA ASP A 85 -10.70 2.64 19.39
C ASP A 85 -10.68 1.72 18.18
N VAL A 86 -11.52 1.98 17.19
CA VAL A 86 -11.57 1.23 15.93
C VAL A 86 -10.59 1.84 14.91
N VAL A 87 -10.58 3.18 14.79
CA VAL A 87 -9.82 3.94 13.79
C VAL A 87 -8.31 3.94 14.05
N ARG A 88 -7.88 4.02 15.32
CA ARG A 88 -6.46 4.20 15.71
C ARG A 88 -5.51 3.11 15.23
N LYS A 89 -6.04 1.93 14.91
CA LYS A 89 -5.25 0.74 14.55
C LYS A 89 -4.70 0.81 13.13
N MET A 90 -5.34 1.59 12.24
CA MET A 90 -5.00 1.65 10.84
C MET A 90 -5.25 3.05 10.27
N ARG A 91 -4.24 3.60 9.56
CA ARG A 91 -4.40 4.95 8.97
C ARG A 91 -5.45 5.00 7.87
N ALA A 92 -5.57 3.94 7.05
CA ALA A 92 -6.55 3.88 5.97
C ALA A 92 -8.02 3.90 6.46
N SER A 93 -8.26 3.83 7.77
CA SER A 93 -9.59 4.06 8.37
C SER A 93 -10.20 5.40 7.95
N VAL A 94 -9.39 6.41 7.62
CA VAL A 94 -9.85 7.70 7.10
C VAL A 94 -10.62 7.57 5.78
N CYS A 95 -10.47 6.48 5.04
CA CYS A 95 -11.17 6.22 3.78
C CYS A 95 -12.69 6.12 3.93
N VAL A 96 -13.22 5.87 5.13
CA VAL A 96 -14.68 5.84 5.33
C VAL A 96 -15.33 7.22 5.34
N LEU A 97 -14.54 8.32 5.45
CA LEU A 97 -15.08 9.69 5.38
C LEU A 97 -15.80 9.98 4.07
N GLY A 98 -15.18 9.60 2.93
CA GLY A 98 -15.73 9.86 1.60
C GLY A 98 -17.09 9.19 1.38
N PRO A 99 -17.22 7.88 1.52
CA PRO A 99 -18.49 7.19 1.31
C PRO A 99 -19.56 7.57 2.33
N LEU A 100 -19.22 7.80 3.61
CA LEU A 100 -20.18 8.28 4.60
C LEU A 100 -20.72 9.66 4.24
N LEU A 101 -19.83 10.61 3.89
CA LEU A 101 -20.23 11.93 3.43
C LEU A 101 -21.08 11.87 2.17
N GLY A 102 -20.68 11.05 1.20
CA GLY A 102 -21.41 10.88 -0.07
C GLY A 102 -22.83 10.39 0.14
N ARG A 103 -23.00 9.35 0.97
CA ARG A 103 -24.28 8.68 1.19
C ARG A 103 -25.13 9.35 2.28
N GLU A 104 -24.56 9.53 3.48
CA GLU A 104 -25.30 9.96 4.67
C GLU A 104 -25.23 11.50 4.87
N LYS A 105 -24.43 12.20 4.05
CA LYS A 105 -24.21 13.66 4.14
C LYS A 105 -23.54 14.11 5.43
N GLU A 106 -23.11 13.19 6.24
CA GLU A 106 -22.39 13.43 7.50
C GLU A 106 -21.41 12.28 7.77
N ALA A 107 -20.23 12.61 8.31
CA ALA A 107 -19.32 11.64 8.88
C ALA A 107 -18.53 12.24 10.04
N THR A 108 -18.30 11.42 11.07
CA THR A 108 -17.39 11.75 12.17
C THR A 108 -16.40 10.61 12.31
N VAL A 109 -15.13 10.88 12.06
CA VAL A 109 -14.06 9.90 12.13
C VAL A 109 -12.94 10.42 13.00
N SER A 110 -12.49 9.64 13.97
CA SER A 110 -11.33 10.03 14.77
C SER A 110 -10.09 10.14 13.88
N LEU A 111 -9.25 11.13 14.14
CA LEU A 111 -7.96 11.27 13.46
C LEU A 111 -7.14 10.00 13.70
N PRO A 112 -6.61 9.38 12.65
CA PRO A 112 -5.71 8.25 12.82
C PRO A 112 -4.47 8.72 13.58
N GLY A 113 -3.98 7.90 14.50
CA GLY A 113 -2.75 8.17 15.27
C GLY A 113 -1.55 8.45 14.37
N GLY A 114 -0.49 9.02 14.98
CA GLY A 114 0.76 9.32 14.27
C GLY A 114 1.33 8.10 13.54
N CYS A 115 2.03 8.35 12.45
CA CYS A 115 2.69 7.32 11.67
C CYS A 115 4.21 7.44 11.86
N VAL A 116 4.89 6.32 12.09
CA VAL A 116 6.36 6.27 12.28
C VAL A 116 7.15 6.72 11.05
N ILE A 117 6.52 6.75 9.87
CA ILE A 117 7.16 7.21 8.61
C ILE A 117 7.07 8.72 8.38
N GLY A 118 6.56 9.49 9.35
CA GLY A 118 6.44 10.95 9.29
C GLY A 118 4.99 11.45 9.29
N ASP A 119 4.84 12.78 9.25
CA ASP A 119 3.56 13.45 9.18
C ASP A 119 2.82 13.10 7.88
N ARG A 120 1.58 12.69 8.02
CA ARG A 120 0.68 12.38 6.90
C ARG A 120 -0.63 13.12 7.10
N PRO A 121 -0.64 14.43 6.87
CA PRO A 121 -1.84 15.24 7.04
C PRO A 121 -2.98 14.76 6.13
N ILE A 122 -4.20 15.05 6.53
CA ILE A 122 -5.41 14.77 5.74
C ILE A 122 -6.02 16.06 5.17
N ASP A 123 -5.25 17.14 5.14
CA ASP A 123 -5.66 18.45 4.65
C ASP A 123 -6.21 18.43 3.23
N LEU A 124 -5.60 17.60 2.34
CA LEU A 124 -6.07 17.44 0.97
C LEU A 124 -7.43 16.73 0.89
N HIS A 125 -7.69 15.76 1.78
CA HIS A 125 -9.02 15.15 1.90
C HIS A 125 -10.06 16.21 2.30
N LEU A 126 -9.74 17.00 3.33
CA LEU A 126 -10.65 18.01 3.87
C LEU A 126 -10.92 19.13 2.86
N ARG A 127 -9.86 19.60 2.18
CA ARG A 127 -9.97 20.56 1.09
C ARG A 127 -10.90 20.06 -0.03
N GLY A 128 -10.81 18.78 -0.39
CA GLY A 128 -11.69 18.18 -1.38
C GLY A 128 -13.15 18.16 -0.93
N PHE A 129 -13.42 17.83 0.33
CA PHE A 129 -14.78 17.83 0.88
C PHE A 129 -15.36 19.25 0.99
N GLU A 130 -14.55 20.24 1.42
CA GLU A 130 -14.95 21.66 1.45
C GLU A 130 -15.30 22.17 0.05
N ALA A 131 -14.54 21.79 -0.97
CA ALA A 131 -14.82 22.16 -2.36
C ALA A 131 -16.14 21.56 -2.87
N LEU A 132 -16.54 20.36 -2.40
CA LEU A 132 -17.85 19.75 -2.67
C LEU A 132 -18.99 20.39 -1.86
N GLY A 133 -18.72 21.39 -1.02
CA GLY A 133 -19.72 22.11 -0.23
C GLY A 133 -19.86 21.61 1.22
N ALA A 134 -18.99 20.70 1.69
CA ALA A 134 -19.07 20.23 3.06
C ALA A 134 -18.46 21.22 4.06
N ALA A 135 -19.11 21.38 5.21
CA ALA A 135 -18.51 22.00 6.38
C ALA A 135 -17.60 21.00 7.09
N VAL A 136 -16.37 21.43 7.35
CA VAL A 136 -15.34 20.60 8.02
C VAL A 136 -15.02 21.17 9.38
N ARG A 137 -15.00 20.34 10.41
CA ARG A 137 -14.56 20.69 11.77
C ARG A 137 -13.62 19.64 12.32
N VAL A 138 -12.48 20.09 12.81
CA VAL A 138 -11.54 19.23 13.56
C VAL A 138 -11.61 19.65 15.03
N HIS A 139 -12.09 18.77 15.88
CA HIS A 139 -12.24 19.03 17.32
C HIS A 139 -12.02 17.77 18.15
N ALA A 140 -11.32 17.90 19.27
CA ALA A 140 -11.04 16.81 20.22
C ALA A 140 -10.55 15.51 19.54
N GLY A 141 -9.66 15.62 18.55
CA GLY A 141 -9.09 14.46 17.85
C GLY A 141 -10.03 13.81 16.84
N ASN A 142 -11.18 14.42 16.52
CA ASN A 142 -12.13 13.93 15.53
C ASN A 142 -12.23 14.91 14.36
N VAL A 143 -12.43 14.37 13.18
CA VAL A 143 -12.87 15.09 11.99
C VAL A 143 -14.36 14.86 11.84
N LYS A 144 -15.12 15.95 11.83
CA LYS A 144 -16.54 15.94 11.47
C LYS A 144 -16.71 16.67 10.15
N VAL A 145 -17.36 16.02 9.19
CA VAL A 145 -17.74 16.57 7.89
C VAL A 145 -19.25 16.49 7.75
N PHE A 146 -19.86 17.55 7.19
CA PHE A 146 -21.31 17.61 7.02
C PHE A 146 -21.63 18.47 5.79
N ALA A 147 -22.55 18.02 4.96
CA ALA A 147 -23.09 18.76 3.83
C ALA A 147 -24.56 18.40 3.64
N PRO A 148 -25.52 19.33 3.69
CA PRO A 148 -26.90 19.06 3.33
C PRO A 148 -27.02 18.52 1.90
N GLU A 149 -26.22 19.09 1.00
CA GLU A 149 -26.07 18.71 -0.39
C GLU A 149 -24.59 18.75 -0.77
N LEU A 150 -24.17 17.82 -1.59
CA LEU A 150 -22.84 17.82 -2.22
C LEU A 150 -23.02 18.27 -3.66
N VAL A 151 -22.21 19.25 -4.07
CA VAL A 151 -22.24 19.80 -5.42
C VAL A 151 -20.89 19.60 -6.09
N GLY A 152 -20.92 19.13 -7.32
CA GLY A 152 -19.73 18.91 -8.14
C GLY A 152 -18.89 20.19 -8.28
N ALA A 153 -17.59 20.06 -8.20
CA ALA A 153 -16.65 21.16 -8.19
C ALA A 153 -15.35 20.81 -8.92
N LYS A 154 -14.58 21.86 -9.24
CA LYS A 154 -13.20 21.70 -9.69
C LYS A 154 -12.27 21.71 -8.47
N ILE A 155 -11.52 20.62 -8.28
CA ILE A 155 -10.75 20.33 -7.06
C ILE A 155 -9.31 20.00 -7.45
N SER A 156 -8.31 20.75 -6.94
CA SER A 156 -6.91 20.34 -7.06
C SER A 156 -6.45 19.62 -5.81
N LEU A 157 -5.92 18.42 -5.96
CA LEU A 157 -5.31 17.60 -4.91
C LEU A 157 -3.79 17.69 -4.88
N LYS A 158 -3.23 18.79 -5.40
CA LYS A 158 -1.79 19.06 -5.36
C LYS A 158 -1.33 19.31 -3.93
N GLY A 159 -0.45 18.44 -3.45
CA GLY A 159 0.24 18.55 -2.17
C GLY A 159 1.70 18.97 -2.32
N LYS A 160 2.37 19.20 -1.17
CA LYS A 160 3.80 19.58 -1.12
C LYS A 160 4.70 18.52 -1.75
N PHE A 161 4.34 17.24 -1.64
CA PHE A 161 5.12 16.09 -2.09
C PHE A 161 4.45 15.33 -3.25
N GLY A 162 3.59 15.99 -4.01
CA GLY A 162 2.82 15.42 -5.12
C GLY A 162 1.35 15.16 -4.78
N SER A 163 0.72 14.28 -5.53
CA SER A 163 -0.68 13.87 -5.34
C SER A 163 -0.87 13.04 -4.07
N THR A 164 -2.12 12.94 -3.62
CA THR A 164 -2.50 12.11 -2.47
C THR A 164 -3.37 10.93 -2.91
N VAL A 165 -2.92 9.69 -2.68
CA VAL A 165 -3.68 8.48 -3.04
C VAL A 165 -4.98 8.42 -2.25
N LEU A 166 -4.90 8.32 -0.92
CA LEU A 166 -6.10 8.22 -0.08
C LEU A 166 -7.00 9.46 -0.14
N GLY A 167 -6.43 10.65 -0.42
CA GLY A 167 -7.21 11.86 -0.64
C GLY A 167 -8.00 11.77 -1.94
N THR A 168 -7.39 11.28 -3.01
CA THR A 168 -8.07 11.01 -4.29
C THR A 168 -9.19 9.99 -4.09
N ASP A 169 -8.92 8.87 -3.41
CA ASP A 169 -9.92 7.84 -3.11
C ASP A 169 -11.13 8.42 -2.35
N ASN A 170 -10.89 9.21 -1.31
CA ASN A 170 -11.95 9.80 -0.50
C ASN A 170 -12.80 10.82 -1.28
N VAL A 171 -12.14 11.72 -2.01
CA VAL A 171 -12.85 12.72 -2.82
C VAL A 171 -13.63 12.05 -3.94
N LEU A 172 -13.06 11.03 -4.57
CA LEU A 172 -13.72 10.23 -5.59
C LEU A 172 -15.00 9.58 -5.04
N MET A 173 -14.91 8.90 -3.88
CA MET A 173 -16.07 8.26 -3.23
C MET A 173 -17.15 9.26 -2.78
N ALA A 174 -16.77 10.46 -2.35
CA ALA A 174 -17.75 11.49 -1.99
C ALA A 174 -18.44 12.09 -3.23
N SER A 175 -17.70 12.26 -4.34
CA SER A 175 -18.18 12.96 -5.54
C SER A 175 -19.16 12.14 -6.38
N VAL A 176 -19.16 10.80 -6.29
CA VAL A 176 -20.05 9.95 -7.10
C VAL A 176 -21.55 10.19 -6.84
N LEU A 177 -21.89 10.71 -5.65
CA LEU A 177 -23.26 11.07 -5.25
C LEU A 177 -23.46 12.60 -5.08
N ALA A 178 -22.53 13.41 -5.60
CA ALA A 178 -22.66 14.86 -5.63
C ALA A 178 -23.49 15.32 -6.84
N GLU A 179 -24.23 16.41 -6.74
CA GLU A 179 -25.00 16.94 -7.87
C GLU A 179 -24.06 17.59 -8.90
N GLY A 180 -24.23 17.28 -10.18
CA GLY A 180 -23.45 17.83 -11.28
C GLY A 180 -22.11 17.11 -11.50
N THR A 181 -21.11 17.84 -11.99
CA THR A 181 -19.81 17.30 -12.42
C THR A 181 -18.70 17.74 -11.47
N THR A 182 -17.91 16.77 -11.01
CA THR A 182 -16.66 17.03 -10.27
C THR A 182 -15.47 16.78 -11.17
N VAL A 183 -14.52 17.71 -11.18
CA VAL A 183 -13.22 17.56 -11.85
C VAL A 183 -12.11 17.56 -10.80
N ILE A 184 -11.47 16.42 -10.61
CA ILE A 184 -10.34 16.27 -9.69
C ILE A 184 -9.04 16.45 -10.48
N GLU A 185 -8.32 17.55 -10.25
CA GLU A 185 -7.01 17.83 -10.80
C GLU A 185 -5.90 17.38 -9.84
N ASP A 186 -4.71 17.13 -10.38
CA ASP A 186 -3.58 16.59 -9.63
C ASP A 186 -3.94 15.30 -8.87
N ALA A 187 -4.84 14.51 -9.44
CA ALA A 187 -5.26 13.24 -8.89
C ALA A 187 -4.09 12.23 -8.86
N ALA A 188 -4.13 11.30 -7.91
CA ALA A 188 -3.21 10.19 -7.88
C ALA A 188 -3.49 9.23 -9.05
N CYS A 189 -2.43 8.78 -9.73
CA CYS A 189 -2.52 7.94 -10.93
C CYS A 189 -2.29 6.46 -10.63
N GLU A 190 -2.14 6.08 -9.37
CA GLU A 190 -1.83 4.72 -8.93
C GLU A 190 -2.88 3.71 -9.43
N PRO A 191 -2.45 2.49 -9.79
CA PRO A 191 -3.35 1.41 -10.24
C PRO A 191 -4.47 1.10 -9.24
N GLU A 192 -4.25 1.35 -7.97
CA GLU A 192 -5.21 1.17 -6.88
C GLU A 192 -6.39 2.17 -6.98
N VAL A 193 -6.11 3.42 -7.40
CA VAL A 193 -7.14 4.44 -7.67
C VAL A 193 -7.96 4.05 -8.91
N VAL A 194 -7.30 3.53 -9.94
CA VAL A 194 -7.98 3.01 -11.14
C VAL A 194 -8.90 1.85 -10.77
N ASP A 195 -8.46 0.95 -9.89
CA ASP A 195 -9.23 -0.20 -9.44
C ASP A 195 -10.47 0.21 -8.64
N LEU A 196 -10.34 1.21 -7.76
CA LEU A 196 -11.47 1.83 -7.06
C LEU A 196 -12.46 2.46 -8.04
N ALA A 197 -11.99 3.24 -9.02
CA ALA A 197 -12.85 3.86 -10.03
C ALA A 197 -13.60 2.80 -10.86
N ASN A 198 -12.93 1.70 -11.22
CA ASN A 198 -13.54 0.58 -11.92
C ASN A 198 -14.63 -0.10 -11.08
N PHE A 199 -14.41 -0.27 -9.78
CA PHE A 199 -15.42 -0.80 -8.87
C PHE A 199 -16.61 0.14 -8.76
N LEU A 200 -16.40 1.44 -8.55
CA LEU A 200 -17.45 2.45 -8.49
C LEU A 200 -18.27 2.50 -9.79
N ASN A 201 -17.61 2.43 -10.95
CA ASN A 201 -18.29 2.36 -12.25
C ASN A 201 -19.15 1.09 -12.39
N LYS A 202 -18.71 -0.05 -11.87
CA LYS A 202 -19.54 -1.26 -11.78
C LYS A 202 -20.75 -1.07 -10.87
N MET A 203 -20.64 -0.23 -9.84
CA MET A 203 -21.78 0.14 -8.99
C MET A 203 -22.73 1.15 -9.63
N GLY A 204 -22.44 1.63 -10.85
CA GLY A 204 -23.28 2.58 -11.58
C GLY A 204 -22.79 4.03 -11.55
N ALA A 205 -21.61 4.31 -10.99
CA ALA A 205 -20.98 5.62 -11.08
C ALA A 205 -20.55 5.94 -12.53
N ARG A 206 -20.24 7.21 -12.79
CA ARG A 206 -19.77 7.71 -14.07
C ARG A 206 -18.44 8.44 -13.88
N ILE A 207 -17.35 7.68 -13.95
CA ILE A 207 -15.98 8.14 -13.69
C ILE A 207 -15.16 7.93 -14.95
N GLU A 208 -14.48 8.98 -15.40
CA GLU A 208 -13.54 8.98 -16.51
C GLU A 208 -12.18 9.55 -16.07
N GLY A 209 -11.10 9.20 -16.79
CA GLY A 209 -9.76 9.74 -16.56
C GLY A 209 -9.01 9.12 -15.39
N ALA A 210 -9.52 8.10 -14.69
CA ALA A 210 -8.78 7.39 -13.64
C ALA A 210 -7.45 6.82 -14.18
N GLY A 211 -6.35 7.03 -13.45
CA GLY A 211 -4.99 6.72 -13.91
C GLY A 211 -4.30 7.86 -14.65
N THR A 212 -4.97 9.00 -14.78
CA THR A 212 -4.39 10.26 -15.28
C THR A 212 -4.43 11.33 -14.18
N PRO A 213 -3.70 12.46 -14.31
CA PRO A 213 -3.75 13.54 -13.33
C PRO A 213 -5.11 14.26 -13.24
N GLN A 214 -6.06 13.95 -14.13
CA GLN A 214 -7.40 14.53 -14.12
C GLN A 214 -8.46 13.44 -14.14
N ILE A 215 -9.33 13.41 -13.13
CA ILE A 215 -10.48 12.52 -13.05
C ILE A 215 -11.75 13.36 -13.15
N VAL A 216 -12.70 12.92 -13.97
CA VAL A 216 -14.00 13.55 -14.13
C VAL A 216 -15.06 12.60 -13.59
N VAL A 217 -15.94 13.11 -12.73
CA VAL A 217 -17.03 12.35 -12.11
C VAL A 217 -18.34 13.07 -12.40
N GLU A 218 -19.27 12.39 -13.08
CA GLU A 218 -20.66 12.84 -13.15
C GLU A 218 -21.44 12.19 -12.00
N GLY A 219 -21.98 13.00 -11.12
CA GLY A 219 -22.75 12.51 -9.99
C GLY A 219 -24.01 11.75 -10.41
N VAL A 220 -24.33 10.71 -9.65
CA VAL A 220 -25.53 9.90 -9.85
C VAL A 220 -26.43 9.92 -8.62
N LYS A 221 -27.71 9.60 -8.77
CA LYS A 221 -28.68 9.63 -7.66
C LYS A 221 -28.48 8.49 -6.66
N GLU A 222 -28.07 7.33 -7.15
CA GLU A 222 -27.89 6.12 -6.36
C GLU A 222 -26.88 5.19 -7.01
N LEU A 223 -26.27 4.33 -6.20
CA LEU A 223 -25.40 3.25 -6.62
C LEU A 223 -26.00 1.91 -6.21
N HIS A 224 -25.71 0.87 -6.98
CA HIS A 224 -26.16 -0.50 -6.72
C HIS A 224 -25.02 -1.42 -6.28
N GLY A 225 -25.34 -2.64 -5.84
CA GLY A 225 -24.37 -3.68 -5.52
C GLY A 225 -23.57 -4.12 -6.73
N ALA A 226 -22.34 -4.54 -6.52
CA ALA A 226 -21.46 -4.98 -7.60
C ALA A 226 -20.53 -6.09 -7.15
N GLU A 227 -20.05 -6.88 -8.13
CA GLU A 227 -19.01 -7.88 -7.96
C GLU A 227 -17.70 -7.39 -8.56
N HIS A 228 -16.60 -7.49 -7.79
CA HIS A 228 -15.30 -6.99 -8.19
C HIS A 228 -14.16 -7.88 -7.71
N GLU A 229 -13.13 -8.02 -8.52
CA GLU A 229 -11.88 -8.70 -8.17
C GLU A 229 -10.77 -7.68 -7.97
N VAL A 230 -10.18 -7.64 -6.78
CA VAL A 230 -9.07 -6.75 -6.43
C VAL A 230 -7.83 -7.07 -7.28
N ILE A 231 -7.18 -6.03 -7.81
CA ILE A 231 -5.94 -6.17 -8.59
C ILE A 231 -4.82 -6.82 -7.78
N PRO A 232 -3.81 -7.43 -8.43
CA PRO A 232 -2.64 -7.96 -7.74
C PRO A 232 -1.86 -6.87 -7.00
N ASP A 233 -1.30 -7.21 -5.83
CA ASP A 233 -0.47 -6.27 -5.06
C ASP A 233 0.89 -6.07 -5.74
N ARG A 234 1.10 -4.88 -6.33
CA ARG A 234 2.34 -4.53 -7.01
C ARG A 234 3.53 -4.39 -6.05
N ILE A 235 3.27 -4.07 -4.79
CA ILE A 235 4.34 -3.91 -3.79
C ILE A 235 4.77 -5.27 -3.26
N GLU A 236 3.85 -6.19 -3.02
CA GLU A 236 4.18 -7.59 -2.75
C GLU A 236 4.96 -8.19 -3.93
N ALA A 237 4.48 -7.99 -5.17
CA ALA A 237 5.14 -8.44 -6.39
C ALA A 237 6.58 -7.92 -6.49
N GLY A 238 6.78 -6.61 -6.30
CA GLY A 238 8.10 -5.99 -6.28
C GLY A 238 8.99 -6.54 -5.16
N THR A 239 8.44 -6.77 -3.97
CA THR A 239 9.18 -7.35 -2.84
C THR A 239 9.68 -8.76 -3.15
N PHE A 240 8.87 -9.62 -3.79
CA PHE A 240 9.32 -10.96 -4.21
C PHE A 240 10.32 -10.91 -5.38
N LEU A 241 10.22 -9.92 -6.29
CA LEU A 241 11.28 -9.71 -7.28
C LEU A 241 12.59 -9.30 -6.63
N VAL A 242 12.57 -8.40 -5.62
CA VAL A 242 13.76 -8.04 -4.84
C VAL A 242 14.28 -9.25 -4.05
N ALA A 243 13.43 -10.10 -3.49
CA ALA A 243 13.85 -11.36 -2.85
C ALA A 243 14.60 -12.25 -3.85
N GLY A 244 14.08 -12.40 -5.06
CA GLY A 244 14.75 -13.12 -6.16
C GLY A 244 16.06 -12.47 -6.57
N ALA A 245 16.16 -11.13 -6.56
CA ALA A 245 17.38 -10.38 -6.82
C ALA A 245 18.46 -10.61 -5.75
N ILE A 246 18.07 -10.62 -4.48
CA ILE A 246 18.99 -10.74 -3.33
C ILE A 246 19.54 -12.16 -3.18
N ALA A 247 18.69 -13.19 -3.29
CA ALA A 247 19.02 -14.57 -2.94
C ALA A 247 18.58 -15.60 -3.99
N GLY A 248 18.02 -15.15 -5.12
CA GLY A 248 17.44 -16.06 -6.10
C GLY A 248 18.42 -16.62 -7.12
N ARG A 249 18.12 -17.81 -7.62
CA ARG A 249 18.65 -18.36 -8.86
C ARG A 249 17.70 -18.03 -10.03
N GLU A 250 16.42 -18.31 -9.85
CA GLU A 250 15.30 -17.93 -10.70
C GLU A 250 14.03 -17.92 -9.88
N VAL A 251 13.43 -16.77 -9.73
CA VAL A 251 12.15 -16.62 -9.01
C VAL A 251 11.11 -16.09 -9.98
N THR A 252 9.97 -16.78 -10.03
CA THR A 252 8.82 -16.38 -10.85
C THR A 252 7.67 -15.95 -9.95
N ILE A 253 7.15 -14.78 -10.16
CA ILE A 253 5.90 -14.33 -9.55
C ILE A 253 4.76 -14.51 -10.55
N THR A 254 3.60 -14.96 -10.10
CA THR A 254 2.40 -15.14 -10.93
C THR A 254 1.26 -14.26 -10.41
N ARG A 255 0.24 -14.03 -11.26
CA ARG A 255 -0.84 -13.07 -11.01
C ARG A 255 -0.30 -11.66 -10.76
N ALA A 256 0.72 -11.23 -11.48
CA ALA A 256 1.28 -9.90 -11.45
C ALA A 256 1.00 -9.17 -12.76
N LYS A 257 0.82 -7.85 -12.70
CA LYS A 257 0.73 -6.98 -13.89
C LYS A 257 1.99 -6.13 -13.94
N TYR A 258 2.86 -6.39 -14.93
CA TYR A 258 4.13 -5.68 -15.03
C TYR A 258 3.97 -4.16 -15.11
N ASP A 259 2.97 -3.68 -15.85
CA ASP A 259 2.73 -2.25 -16.01
C ASP A 259 2.48 -1.52 -14.67
N HIS A 260 1.97 -2.23 -13.66
CA HIS A 260 1.76 -1.66 -12.32
C HIS A 260 3.06 -1.49 -11.51
N LEU A 261 4.16 -2.15 -11.91
CA LEU A 261 5.45 -2.13 -11.22
C LEU A 261 6.64 -1.91 -12.19
N ALA A 262 6.39 -1.27 -13.34
CA ALA A 262 7.39 -1.07 -14.38
C ALA A 262 8.64 -0.32 -13.88
N ALA A 263 8.47 0.71 -13.04
CA ALA A 263 9.58 1.44 -12.44
C ALA A 263 10.49 0.54 -11.57
N VAL A 264 9.90 -0.41 -10.82
CA VAL A 264 10.65 -1.40 -10.03
C VAL A 264 11.39 -2.37 -10.95
N GLY A 265 10.73 -2.83 -12.01
CA GLY A 265 11.34 -3.69 -13.02
C GLY A 265 12.56 -3.02 -13.67
N THR A 266 12.40 -1.77 -14.13
CA THR A 266 13.49 -0.97 -14.73
C THR A 266 14.66 -0.78 -13.76
N ALA A 267 14.38 -0.51 -12.46
CA ALA A 267 15.43 -0.39 -11.45
C ALA A 267 16.20 -1.71 -11.24
N LEU A 268 15.50 -2.85 -11.23
CA LEU A 268 16.15 -4.16 -11.13
C LEU A 268 16.98 -4.50 -12.39
N GLU A 269 16.46 -4.20 -13.58
CA GLU A 269 17.22 -4.37 -14.85
C GLU A 269 18.49 -3.49 -14.85
N ALA A 270 18.40 -2.25 -14.35
CA ALA A 270 19.56 -1.36 -14.21
C ALA A 270 20.60 -1.88 -13.19
N CYS A 271 20.17 -2.59 -12.15
CA CYS A 271 21.06 -3.30 -11.21
C CYS A 271 21.68 -4.58 -11.79
N GLY A 272 21.39 -4.97 -13.05
CA GLY A 272 21.99 -6.12 -13.73
C GLY A 272 21.17 -7.41 -13.60
N PHE A 273 19.85 -7.33 -13.43
CA PHE A 273 18.98 -8.50 -13.44
C PHE A 273 18.25 -8.65 -14.77
N ASN A 274 18.02 -9.90 -15.19
CA ASN A 274 17.18 -10.19 -16.35
C ASN A 274 15.75 -10.46 -15.89
N LEU A 275 14.80 -9.66 -16.40
CA LEU A 275 13.37 -9.88 -16.21
C LEU A 275 12.74 -10.47 -17.47
N THR A 276 12.01 -11.57 -17.32
CA THR A 276 11.20 -12.16 -18.39
C THR A 276 9.72 -12.05 -18.03
N ARG A 277 8.90 -11.63 -19.00
CA ARG A 277 7.46 -11.33 -18.83
C ARG A 277 6.62 -12.27 -19.67
N SER A 278 5.62 -12.93 -19.10
CA SER A 278 4.71 -13.83 -19.84
C SER A 278 3.37 -13.94 -19.11
N ASN A 279 2.26 -13.58 -19.77
CA ASN A 279 0.87 -13.85 -19.35
C ASN A 279 0.58 -13.75 -17.83
N GLY A 280 0.89 -12.60 -17.21
CA GLY A 280 0.67 -12.40 -15.78
C GLY A 280 1.71 -13.04 -14.88
N ALA A 281 2.82 -13.54 -15.44
CA ALA A 281 4.01 -14.00 -14.73
C ALA A 281 5.20 -13.11 -15.05
N ILE A 282 6.07 -12.88 -14.05
CA ILE A 282 7.33 -12.16 -14.19
C ILE A 282 8.39 -13.00 -13.51
N SER A 283 9.45 -13.35 -14.26
CA SER A 283 10.59 -14.09 -13.72
C SER A 283 11.80 -13.17 -13.62
N ILE A 284 12.56 -13.31 -12.54
CA ILE A 284 13.82 -12.58 -12.33
C ILE A 284 14.97 -13.59 -12.20
N ARG A 285 16.09 -13.28 -12.85
CA ARG A 285 17.35 -14.03 -12.77
C ARG A 285 18.52 -13.08 -12.59
N PRO A 286 19.55 -13.46 -11.81
CA PRO A 286 20.81 -12.76 -11.81
C PRO A 286 21.46 -12.75 -13.20
N ASN A 287 22.11 -11.64 -13.55
CA ASN A 287 22.95 -11.53 -14.74
C ASN A 287 24.32 -10.96 -14.34
N GLY A 288 25.03 -11.72 -13.53
CA GLY A 288 26.32 -11.30 -12.96
C GLY A 288 26.20 -10.77 -11.55
N SER A 289 27.00 -9.75 -11.21
CA SER A 289 26.99 -9.10 -9.90
C SER A 289 25.98 -7.97 -9.86
N VAL A 290 25.37 -7.73 -8.71
CA VAL A 290 24.47 -6.59 -8.47
C VAL A 290 25.23 -5.28 -8.67
N GLY A 291 24.78 -4.45 -9.59
CA GLY A 291 25.28 -3.11 -9.84
C GLY A 291 24.70 -2.09 -8.88
N SER A 292 25.43 -0.97 -8.69
CA SER A 292 24.94 0.20 -7.96
C SER A 292 23.88 0.96 -8.79
N LEU A 293 23.03 1.71 -8.10
CA LEU A 293 21.95 2.48 -8.71
C LEU A 293 21.61 3.72 -7.88
N ASP A 294 21.50 4.87 -8.53
CA ASP A 294 20.89 6.05 -7.94
C ASP A 294 19.39 6.04 -8.21
N LEU A 295 18.60 6.16 -7.15
CA LEU A 295 17.18 6.00 -7.15
C LEU A 295 16.46 7.17 -6.48
N ARG A 296 15.33 7.60 -7.03
CA ARG A 296 14.44 8.59 -6.41
C ARG A 296 13.03 8.08 -6.35
N THR A 297 12.38 8.25 -5.20
CA THR A 297 10.95 7.94 -5.11
C THR A 297 10.12 9.09 -5.70
N GLU A 298 9.09 8.72 -6.44
CA GLU A 298 8.20 9.66 -7.12
C GLU A 298 6.76 9.11 -7.11
N PRO A 299 5.74 9.97 -7.25
CA PRO A 299 4.37 9.51 -7.51
C PRO A 299 4.32 8.60 -8.73
N TYR A 300 3.34 7.71 -8.76
CA TYR A 300 3.15 6.81 -9.92
C TYR A 300 2.98 7.62 -11.22
N PRO A 301 3.64 7.22 -12.34
CA PRO A 301 4.32 5.94 -12.58
C PRO A 301 5.80 5.89 -12.18
N GLY A 302 6.30 6.84 -11.39
CA GLY A 302 7.66 6.83 -10.88
C GLY A 302 7.91 5.72 -9.86
N PHE A 303 9.12 5.68 -9.29
CA PHE A 303 9.51 4.63 -8.36
C PHE A 303 8.75 4.77 -7.01
N PRO A 304 8.00 3.74 -6.56
CA PRO A 304 7.14 3.87 -5.41
C PRO A 304 7.92 3.92 -4.08
N THR A 305 7.56 4.86 -3.20
CA THR A 305 8.11 4.96 -1.84
C THR A 305 7.96 3.64 -1.03
N ASP A 306 6.95 2.82 -1.35
CA ASP A 306 6.70 1.53 -0.70
C ASP A 306 7.73 0.44 -1.09
N MET A 307 8.61 0.70 -2.08
CA MET A 307 9.71 -0.18 -2.47
C MET A 307 11.09 0.35 -2.09
N GLN A 308 11.17 1.56 -1.53
CA GLN A 308 12.41 2.24 -1.18
C GLN A 308 13.27 1.41 -0.21
N ALA A 309 12.69 0.91 0.89
CA ALA A 309 13.42 0.16 1.90
C ALA A 309 13.95 -1.19 1.38
N GLN A 310 13.17 -1.88 0.53
CA GLN A 310 13.57 -3.14 -0.09
C GLN A 310 14.76 -2.92 -1.05
N MET A 311 14.76 -1.82 -1.81
CA MET A 311 15.90 -1.48 -2.66
C MET A 311 17.12 -1.11 -1.84
N CYS A 312 17.00 -0.40 -0.71
CA CYS A 312 18.13 -0.18 0.21
C CYS A 312 18.76 -1.49 0.68
N ALA A 313 17.94 -2.52 0.98
CA ALA A 313 18.46 -3.84 1.36
C ALA A 313 19.22 -4.53 0.21
N LEU A 314 18.74 -4.43 -1.03
CA LEU A 314 19.44 -4.95 -2.21
C LEU A 314 20.76 -4.21 -2.44
N LEU A 315 20.71 -2.88 -2.49
CA LEU A 315 21.85 -2.02 -2.78
C LEU A 315 22.93 -2.06 -1.69
N ALA A 316 22.58 -2.45 -0.45
CA ALA A 316 23.55 -2.65 0.62
C ALA A 316 24.65 -3.71 0.27
N THR A 317 24.37 -4.62 -0.68
CA THR A 317 25.33 -5.62 -1.16
C THR A 317 25.69 -5.46 -2.64
N ALA A 318 25.34 -4.33 -3.25
CA ALA A 318 25.70 -4.01 -4.64
C ALA A 318 27.20 -3.66 -4.78
N ARG A 319 27.74 -3.77 -5.98
CA ARG A 319 29.10 -3.30 -6.28
C ARG A 319 29.09 -1.80 -6.58
N GLY A 320 29.77 -1.04 -5.75
CA GLY A 320 29.88 0.42 -5.88
C GLY A 320 28.99 1.17 -4.89
N ASP A 321 28.88 2.46 -5.11
CA ASP A 321 28.10 3.37 -4.28
C ASP A 321 26.74 3.67 -4.95
N SER A 322 25.71 3.81 -4.15
CA SER A 322 24.34 4.10 -4.57
C SER A 322 23.73 5.22 -3.74
N GLU A 323 22.85 6.00 -4.32
CA GLU A 323 22.06 7.00 -3.60
C GLU A 323 20.57 6.70 -3.74
N VAL A 324 19.84 6.68 -2.60
CA VAL A 324 18.39 6.51 -2.57
C VAL A 324 17.75 7.73 -1.95
N THR A 325 17.11 8.57 -2.76
CA THR A 325 16.44 9.81 -2.34
C THR A 325 14.94 9.58 -2.18
N GLU A 326 14.40 9.91 -1.01
CA GLU A 326 12.98 9.76 -0.68
C GLU A 326 12.26 11.11 -0.78
N ASN A 327 11.50 11.31 -1.86
CA ASN A 327 10.80 12.56 -2.13
C ASN A 327 9.37 12.59 -1.61
N ILE A 328 8.77 11.43 -1.28
CA ILE A 328 7.36 11.32 -0.85
C ILE A 328 7.24 11.41 0.68
N PHE A 329 8.09 10.67 1.40
CA PHE A 329 8.18 10.68 2.85
C PHE A 329 9.63 10.86 3.30
N PRO A 330 10.17 12.10 3.35
CA PRO A 330 11.60 12.37 3.55
C PRO A 330 12.23 11.74 4.80
N GLN A 331 11.41 11.36 5.79
CA GLN A 331 11.87 10.73 7.03
C GLN A 331 11.77 9.19 7.03
N ARG A 332 11.38 8.56 5.92
CA ARG A 332 11.12 7.11 5.83
C ARG A 332 12.39 6.26 5.73
N PHE A 333 13.28 6.38 6.71
CA PHE A 333 14.55 5.66 6.76
C PHE A 333 14.74 4.83 8.05
N MET A 334 13.66 4.43 8.70
CA MET A 334 13.68 3.66 9.95
C MET A 334 14.42 2.33 9.82
N HIS A 335 14.45 1.72 8.63
CA HIS A 335 15.17 0.48 8.34
C HIS A 335 16.69 0.65 8.32
N VAL A 336 17.22 1.87 8.13
CA VAL A 336 18.65 2.11 7.96
C VAL A 336 19.43 1.76 9.23
N SER A 337 18.96 2.14 10.42
CA SER A 337 19.61 1.79 11.68
C SER A 337 19.74 0.29 11.87
N GLU A 338 18.71 -0.46 11.50
CA GLU A 338 18.70 -1.92 11.64
C GLU A 338 19.55 -2.61 10.55
N LEU A 339 19.54 -2.11 9.30
CA LEU A 339 20.47 -2.58 8.26
C LEU A 339 21.93 -2.33 8.66
N LYS A 340 22.25 -1.20 9.30
CA LYS A 340 23.59 -0.93 9.85
C LYS A 340 23.98 -1.94 10.95
N ARG A 341 23.02 -2.39 11.78
CA ARG A 341 23.25 -3.48 12.75
C ARG A 341 23.64 -4.79 12.08
N MET A 342 23.14 -5.02 10.86
CA MET A 342 23.50 -6.17 10.02
C MET A 342 24.79 -5.95 9.21
N GLY A 343 25.50 -4.84 9.40
CA GLY A 343 26.77 -4.54 8.74
C GLY A 343 26.66 -3.74 7.44
N ALA A 344 25.49 -3.22 7.08
CA ALA A 344 25.36 -2.34 5.93
C ALA A 344 26.05 -1.00 6.14
N ALA A 345 26.75 -0.50 5.13
CA ALA A 345 27.41 0.82 5.13
C ALA A 345 26.49 1.87 4.50
N ILE A 346 25.63 2.45 5.32
CA ILE A 346 24.62 3.45 4.90
C ILE A 346 24.78 4.71 5.73
N GLU A 347 24.86 5.86 5.08
CA GLU A 347 24.84 7.18 5.70
C GLU A 347 23.60 7.96 5.24
N LEU A 348 22.95 8.66 6.16
CA LEU A 348 21.80 9.51 5.85
C LEU A 348 22.23 10.96 5.73
N ASP A 349 21.85 11.60 4.63
CA ASP A 349 22.03 13.00 4.36
C ASP A 349 20.69 13.62 3.97
N GLY A 350 20.00 14.20 4.95
CA GLY A 350 18.62 14.68 4.78
C GLY A 350 17.66 13.56 4.36
N ALA A 351 17.10 13.68 3.17
CA ALA A 351 16.17 12.71 2.58
C ALA A 351 16.87 11.70 1.64
N THR A 352 18.20 11.56 1.73
CA THR A 352 18.98 10.65 0.87
C THR A 352 19.77 9.67 1.72
N ALA A 353 19.67 8.39 1.39
CA ALA A 353 20.54 7.34 1.90
C ALA A 353 21.69 7.12 0.91
N LYS A 354 22.93 7.40 1.36
CA LYS A 354 24.17 7.07 0.63
C LYS A 354 24.61 5.68 1.08
N ILE A 355 24.63 4.75 0.14
CA ILE A 355 24.85 3.33 0.40
C ILE A 355 26.16 2.91 -0.29
N ARG A 356 27.12 2.48 0.50
CA ARG A 356 28.30 1.79 -0.02
C ARG A 356 28.07 0.29 0.08
N GLY A 357 28.10 -0.39 -1.04
CA GLY A 357 27.90 -1.84 -1.06
C GLY A 357 28.99 -2.58 -0.28
N VAL A 358 28.58 -3.57 0.51
CA VAL A 358 29.47 -4.44 1.30
C VAL A 358 29.49 -5.86 0.72
N ASN A 359 30.54 -6.62 0.99
CA ASN A 359 30.69 -8.00 0.48
C ASN A 359 29.65 -8.97 1.06
N GLY A 360 29.10 -8.68 2.23
CA GLY A 360 28.08 -9.49 2.88
C GLY A 360 27.49 -8.77 4.09
N LEU A 361 26.31 -9.20 4.49
CA LEU A 361 25.64 -8.80 5.73
C LEU A 361 25.78 -9.92 6.77
N SER A 362 25.68 -9.56 8.04
CA SER A 362 25.68 -10.50 9.16
C SER A 362 24.29 -10.59 9.77
N GLY A 363 23.85 -11.79 10.10
CA GLY A 363 22.61 -12.01 10.83
C GLY A 363 22.68 -11.38 12.23
N ALA A 364 21.61 -10.69 12.63
CA ALA A 364 21.52 -10.01 13.92
C ALA A 364 20.07 -10.01 14.42
N PRO A 365 19.85 -9.84 15.74
CA PRO A 365 18.55 -9.44 16.25
C PRO A 365 18.24 -8.00 15.80
N VAL A 366 17.10 -7.83 15.09
CA VAL A 366 16.65 -6.55 14.54
C VAL A 366 15.18 -6.29 14.89
N MET A 367 14.77 -5.03 14.83
CA MET A 367 13.45 -4.60 15.22
C MET A 367 12.69 -4.03 14.03
N ALA A 368 11.57 -4.64 13.68
CA ALA A 368 10.62 -4.09 12.72
C ALA A 368 10.01 -2.80 13.27
N SER A 369 10.10 -1.70 12.54
CA SER A 369 9.56 -0.39 12.91
C SER A 369 8.25 -0.05 12.18
N ASP A 370 8.13 -0.51 10.95
CA ASP A 370 6.96 -0.34 10.08
C ASP A 370 6.89 -1.46 9.05
N LEU A 371 5.80 -1.49 8.26
CA LEU A 371 5.53 -2.53 7.28
C LEU A 371 6.66 -2.74 6.26
N ARG A 372 7.20 -1.67 5.67
CA ARG A 372 8.19 -1.77 4.57
C ARG A 372 9.61 -1.92 5.09
N ALA A 373 9.93 -1.29 6.21
CA ALA A 373 11.18 -1.54 6.93
C ALA A 373 11.28 -3.02 7.32
N SER A 374 10.19 -3.61 7.82
CA SER A 374 10.14 -5.03 8.18
C SER A 374 10.44 -5.94 7.00
N ALA A 375 9.87 -5.66 5.82
CA ALA A 375 10.14 -6.43 4.60
C ALA A 375 11.62 -6.30 4.17
N ALA A 376 12.19 -5.09 4.26
CA ALA A 376 13.61 -4.87 3.93
C ALA A 376 14.54 -5.67 4.84
N LEU A 377 14.26 -5.73 6.16
CA LEU A 377 15.05 -6.51 7.10
C LEU A 377 14.94 -8.03 6.83
N LEU A 378 13.76 -8.50 6.44
CA LEU A 378 13.56 -9.89 6.04
C LEU A 378 14.38 -10.22 4.80
N LEU A 379 14.33 -9.36 3.77
CA LEU A 379 15.13 -9.50 2.56
C LEU A 379 16.64 -9.48 2.84
N ALA A 380 17.11 -8.55 3.68
CA ALA A 380 18.49 -8.51 4.11
C ALA A 380 18.92 -9.81 4.83
N GLY A 381 18.02 -10.35 5.67
CA GLY A 381 18.23 -11.63 6.37
C GLY A 381 18.42 -12.82 5.44
N LEU A 382 17.76 -12.85 4.26
CA LEU A 382 17.96 -13.92 3.26
C LEU A 382 19.41 -13.99 2.75
N LYS A 383 20.09 -12.83 2.70
CA LYS A 383 21.47 -12.72 2.20
C LYS A 383 22.51 -12.79 3.32
N ALA A 384 22.14 -12.42 4.55
CA ALA A 384 23.06 -12.31 5.68
C ALA A 384 23.69 -13.66 6.05
N GLU A 385 24.93 -13.63 6.50
CA GLU A 385 25.58 -14.80 7.08
C GLU A 385 25.02 -15.07 8.48
N GLY A 386 24.59 -16.32 8.72
CA GLY A 386 24.05 -16.74 10.03
C GLY A 386 22.55 -16.49 10.16
N LYS A 387 22.12 -16.15 11.39
CA LYS A 387 20.71 -16.05 11.80
C LYS A 387 20.28 -14.61 12.04
N THR A 388 19.22 -14.18 11.39
CA THR A 388 18.56 -12.87 11.65
C THR A 388 17.26 -13.10 12.41
N GLU A 389 17.09 -12.45 13.56
CA GLU A 389 15.86 -12.48 14.35
C GLU A 389 15.10 -11.16 14.20
N ILE A 390 13.94 -11.20 13.54
CA ILE A 390 13.11 -10.02 13.30
C ILE A 390 12.01 -9.99 14.35
N ASN A 391 12.02 -8.99 15.19
CA ASN A 391 11.02 -8.78 16.24
C ASN A 391 9.91 -7.83 15.74
N ARG A 392 8.73 -7.83 16.42
CA ARG A 392 7.55 -7.00 16.08
C ARG A 392 6.99 -7.32 14.70
N VAL A 393 6.92 -8.58 14.33
CA VAL A 393 6.46 -9.03 13.00
C VAL A 393 5.01 -8.69 12.68
N TYR A 394 4.20 -8.28 13.65
CA TYR A 394 2.86 -7.75 13.41
C TYR A 394 2.84 -6.58 12.41
N HIS A 395 3.97 -5.89 12.21
CA HIS A 395 4.09 -4.88 11.15
C HIS A 395 4.08 -5.52 9.75
N ILE A 396 4.69 -6.70 9.60
CA ILE A 396 4.70 -7.45 8.33
C ILE A 396 3.29 -7.93 7.98
N ASP A 397 2.56 -8.45 8.96
CA ASP A 397 1.21 -9.02 8.81
C ASP A 397 0.16 -7.98 8.39
N ARG A 398 0.51 -6.70 8.44
CA ARG A 398 -0.35 -5.62 7.94
C ARG A 398 -0.41 -5.55 6.42
N GLY A 399 0.55 -6.08 5.70
CA GLY A 399 0.61 -5.90 4.25
C GLY A 399 1.25 -7.01 3.45
N TYR A 400 1.65 -8.10 4.08
CA TYR A 400 2.16 -9.29 3.40
C TYR A 400 1.45 -10.54 3.93
N GLU A 401 0.68 -11.18 3.07
CA GLU A 401 -0.04 -12.39 3.37
C GLU A 401 0.91 -13.59 3.37
N LEU A 402 1.11 -14.22 4.56
CA LEU A 402 1.92 -15.43 4.73
C LEU A 402 3.31 -15.32 4.07
N ILE A 403 4.01 -14.21 4.25
CA ILE A 403 5.29 -13.94 3.58
C ILE A 403 6.35 -14.98 3.93
N ASP A 404 6.36 -15.45 5.17
CA ASP A 404 7.25 -16.51 5.67
C ASP A 404 6.98 -17.85 4.95
N GLU A 405 5.72 -18.26 4.80
CA GLU A 405 5.35 -19.47 4.06
C GLU A 405 5.68 -19.34 2.57
N LYS A 406 5.37 -18.19 1.96
CA LYS A 406 5.67 -17.92 0.55
C LYS A 406 7.18 -17.94 0.27
N LEU A 407 8.01 -17.34 1.12
CA LEU A 407 9.46 -17.41 1.00
C LEU A 407 9.98 -18.82 1.27
N GLY A 408 9.42 -19.51 2.25
CA GLY A 408 9.72 -20.91 2.53
C GLY A 408 9.45 -21.82 1.31
N SER A 409 8.34 -21.59 0.59
CA SER A 409 8.01 -22.31 -0.63
C SER A 409 9.01 -22.09 -1.79
N LEU A 410 9.73 -20.97 -1.75
CA LEU A 410 10.82 -20.67 -2.69
C LEU A 410 12.18 -21.20 -2.23
N GLY A 411 12.28 -21.80 -1.04
CA GLY A 411 13.51 -22.41 -0.50
C GLY A 411 14.20 -21.60 0.59
N ALA A 412 13.59 -20.52 1.10
CA ALA A 412 14.13 -19.83 2.28
C ALA A 412 14.01 -20.73 3.53
N HIS A 413 15.05 -20.71 4.36
CA HIS A 413 14.96 -21.29 5.70
C HIS A 413 14.48 -20.21 6.66
N ILE A 414 13.19 -20.20 6.91
CA ILE A 414 12.48 -19.16 7.66
C ILE A 414 11.50 -19.79 8.63
N GLU A 415 11.44 -19.28 9.84
CA GLU A 415 10.59 -19.78 10.92
C GLU A 415 9.84 -18.64 11.60
N ARG A 416 8.54 -18.83 11.83
CA ARG A 416 7.75 -17.95 12.71
C ARG A 416 7.65 -18.57 14.09
N VAL A 417 8.13 -17.87 15.10
CA VAL A 417 8.18 -18.32 16.48
C VAL A 417 7.29 -17.45 17.35
N LYS A 418 6.37 -18.07 18.08
CA LYS A 418 5.58 -17.40 19.13
C LYS A 418 6.46 -17.18 20.37
N VAL A 419 6.51 -15.95 20.87
CA VAL A 419 7.26 -15.55 22.07
C VAL A 419 6.30 -15.17 23.19
#